data_dc078256388ed8b48e715ee0d0082d40
#
_entry.id   dc078256388ed8b48e715ee0d0082d40
#
_cell.length_a   1.000
_cell.length_b   1.000
_cell.length_c   1.000
_cell.angle_alpha   90.00
_cell.angle_beta   90.00
_cell.angle_gamma   90.00
#
_symmetry.space_group_name_H-M   'P 1'
#
loop_
_entity.id
_entity.type
_entity.pdbx_description
1 polymer ?
#
loop_
_entity_poly.entity_id
_entity_poly.type
_entity_poly.pdbx_seq_one_letter_code
_entity_poly.pdbx_strand_id
1 'polypeptide(L)'
;MRRYVFSDAFAVISYAAFAKASHDPQAALDLMKSFACYLHYSFTLGMMPPKDEDTRPAKSIGAHMIGIDTAQELRANIGDAQISGKTCTEWIDWTIAEINLEFPKPEHKPLMEVVAHDGTIINHHAGRILNPGHALEFAWFIIHSGTLRKNNV
;
A
#
# COMPACT_ATOMS: atom_id res chain seq x y z
N MET A 1 -8.83 12.74 15.53
CA MET A 1 -9.13 11.39 15.04
C MET A 1 -8.52 11.22 13.64
N ARG A 2 -7.59 10.29 13.45
CA ARG A 2 -6.98 10.03 12.13
C ARG A 2 -8.00 9.30 11.25
N ARG A 3 -8.24 9.79 10.04
CA ARG A 3 -9.06 9.09 9.03
C ARG A 3 -8.21 8.33 8.01
N TYR A 4 -6.98 8.78 7.80
CA TYR A 4 -6.02 8.22 6.84
C TYR A 4 -4.61 8.43 7.38
N VAL A 5 -3.70 7.59 6.95
CA VAL A 5 -2.25 7.69 7.23
C VAL A 5 -1.43 7.87 5.94
N PHE A 6 -2.05 8.34 4.86
CA PHE A 6 -1.36 8.57 3.59
C PHE A 6 -0.30 9.66 3.70
N SER A 7 -0.49 10.65 4.59
CA SER A 7 0.55 11.63 4.90
C SER A 7 1.81 10.98 5.46
N ASP A 8 1.68 9.91 6.26
CA ASP A 8 2.84 9.16 6.75
C ASP A 8 3.56 8.45 5.60
N ALA A 9 2.83 7.85 4.64
CA ALA A 9 3.41 7.24 3.44
C ALA A 9 4.18 8.26 2.58
N PHE A 10 3.58 9.42 2.31
CA PHE A 10 4.27 10.50 1.56
C PHE A 10 5.47 11.06 2.30
N ALA A 11 5.42 11.14 3.64
CA ALA A 11 6.59 11.50 4.44
C ALA A 11 7.70 10.47 4.28
N VAL A 12 7.39 9.18 4.23
CA VAL A 12 8.36 8.10 3.98
C VAL A 12 9.07 8.31 2.64
N ILE A 13 8.32 8.54 1.55
CA ILE A 13 8.88 8.78 0.22
C ILE A 13 9.83 9.98 0.24
N SER A 14 9.41 11.08 0.88
CA SER A 14 10.21 12.29 1.00
C SER A 14 11.49 12.06 1.81
N TYR A 15 11.39 11.39 2.96
CA TYR A 15 12.56 11.05 3.78
C TYR A 15 13.49 10.05 3.07
N ALA A 16 12.98 9.11 2.29
CA ALA A 16 13.80 8.18 1.53
C ALA A 16 14.66 8.90 0.49
N ALA A 17 14.05 9.80 -0.29
CA ALA A 17 14.77 10.62 -1.25
C ALA A 17 15.79 11.55 -0.56
N PHE A 18 15.41 12.17 0.56
CA PHE A 18 16.31 13.03 1.33
C PHE A 18 17.48 12.25 1.96
N ALA A 19 17.23 11.09 2.56
CA ALA A 19 18.27 10.23 3.14
C ALA A 19 19.30 9.81 2.09
N LYS A 20 18.84 9.46 0.88
CA LYS A 20 19.74 9.12 -0.23
C LYS A 20 20.60 10.32 -0.66
N ALA A 21 20.01 11.51 -0.76
CA ALA A 21 20.70 12.70 -1.24
C ALA A 21 21.65 13.31 -0.19
N SER A 22 21.25 13.30 1.08
CA SER A 22 22.01 13.94 2.18
C SER A 22 22.96 12.99 2.90
N HIS A 23 22.76 11.67 2.77
CA HIS A 23 23.41 10.65 3.60
C HIS A 23 23.17 10.83 5.10
N ASP A 24 22.06 11.49 5.47
CA ASP A 24 21.71 11.74 6.87
C ASP A 24 21.13 10.47 7.51
N PRO A 25 21.80 9.86 8.51
CA PRO A 25 21.31 8.67 9.18
C PRO A 25 20.00 8.92 9.96
N GLN A 26 19.74 10.16 10.40
CA GLN A 26 18.51 10.49 11.09
C GLN A 26 17.31 10.42 10.14
N ALA A 27 17.45 10.88 8.90
CA ALA A 27 16.42 10.76 7.87
C ALA A 27 16.07 9.28 7.60
N ALA A 28 17.08 8.39 7.57
CA ALA A 28 16.87 6.95 7.44
C ALA A 28 16.09 6.35 8.62
N LEU A 29 16.32 6.81 9.84
CA LEU A 29 15.55 6.38 11.01
C LEU A 29 14.10 6.91 10.98
N ASP A 30 13.91 8.15 10.57
CA ASP A 30 12.59 8.79 10.56
C ASP A 30 11.68 8.21 9.47
N LEU A 31 12.23 7.85 8.30
CA LEU A 31 11.47 7.11 7.29
C LEU A 31 11.02 5.73 7.79
N MET A 32 11.89 4.98 8.49
CA MET A 32 11.53 3.66 9.03
C MET A 32 10.40 3.75 10.06
N LYS A 33 10.44 4.76 10.94
CA LYS A 33 9.36 5.03 11.91
C LYS A 33 8.06 5.40 11.20
N SER A 34 8.13 6.27 10.19
CA SER A 34 6.95 6.70 9.45
C SER A 34 6.32 5.54 8.67
N PHE A 35 7.14 4.67 8.06
CA PHE A 35 6.63 3.49 7.37
C PHE A 35 6.00 2.48 8.34
N ALA A 36 6.65 2.21 9.47
CA ALA A 36 6.07 1.36 10.52
C ALA A 36 4.74 1.92 11.04
N CYS A 37 4.64 3.24 11.19
CA CYS A 37 3.40 3.92 11.56
C CYS A 37 2.31 3.72 10.49
N TYR A 38 2.65 3.93 9.22
CA TYR A 38 1.75 3.69 8.09
C TYR A 38 1.23 2.25 8.06
N LEU A 39 2.13 1.26 8.15
CA LEU A 39 1.78 -0.16 8.17
C LEU A 39 0.86 -0.52 9.34
N HIS A 40 1.22 -0.04 10.53
CA HIS A 40 0.45 -0.30 11.74
C HIS A 40 -1.00 0.21 11.62
N TYR A 41 -1.18 1.46 11.23
CA TYR A 41 -2.51 2.05 11.13
C TYR A 41 -3.29 1.59 9.89
N SER A 42 -2.64 1.19 8.81
CA SER A 42 -3.31 0.73 7.59
C SER A 42 -3.77 -0.72 7.69
N PHE A 43 -2.98 -1.59 8.34
CA PHE A 43 -3.17 -3.05 8.25
C PHE A 43 -3.41 -3.74 9.60
N THR A 44 -3.39 -3.01 10.72
CA THR A 44 -3.80 -3.58 12.01
C THR A 44 -5.28 -3.32 12.26
N LEU A 45 -6.04 -4.39 12.42
CA LEU A 45 -7.48 -4.30 12.66
C LEU A 45 -7.80 -3.43 13.88
N GLY A 46 -8.74 -2.52 13.72
CA GLY A 46 -9.23 -1.66 14.81
C GLY A 46 -8.37 -0.42 15.09
N MET A 47 -7.21 -0.24 14.45
CA MET A 47 -6.34 0.92 14.69
C MET A 47 -6.85 2.20 14.00
N MET A 48 -7.59 2.07 12.91
CA MET A 48 -8.31 3.17 12.27
C MET A 48 -9.81 3.00 12.45
N PRO A 49 -10.56 4.10 12.66
CA PRO A 49 -12.01 4.00 12.61
C PRO A 49 -12.41 3.52 11.21
N PRO A 50 -13.42 2.65 11.11
CA PRO A 50 -13.92 2.19 9.83
C PRO A 50 -14.29 3.40 8.96
N LYS A 51 -13.94 3.36 7.68
CA LYS A 51 -14.31 4.40 6.71
C LYS A 51 -15.82 4.42 6.48
N ASP A 52 -16.39 3.26 6.58
CA ASP A 52 -17.80 3.00 6.38
C ASP A 52 -18.48 2.77 7.72
N GLU A 53 -19.78 2.99 7.77
CA GLU A 53 -20.58 2.79 8.97
C GLU A 53 -20.49 1.34 9.46
N ASP A 54 -20.64 1.10 10.76
CA ASP A 54 -20.62 -0.24 11.38
C ASP A 54 -21.56 -1.24 10.68
N THR A 55 -22.60 -0.73 10.01
CA THR A 55 -23.57 -1.50 9.24
C THR A 55 -23.08 -1.93 7.85
N ARG A 56 -21.93 -1.40 7.38
CA ARG A 56 -21.37 -1.65 6.04
C ARG A 56 -19.85 -1.77 6.12
N PRO A 57 -19.34 -2.81 6.78
CA PRO A 57 -17.90 -3.02 6.88
C PRO A 57 -17.30 -3.27 5.49
N ALA A 58 -16.29 -2.48 5.14
CA ALA A 58 -15.64 -2.54 3.84
C ALA A 58 -14.14 -2.26 3.94
N LYS A 59 -13.38 -2.74 2.98
CA LYS A 59 -11.97 -2.41 2.78
C LYS A 59 -11.72 -1.86 1.38
N SER A 60 -10.81 -0.89 1.29
CA SER A 60 -10.47 -0.18 0.06
C SER A 60 -9.09 -0.58 -0.42
N ILE A 61 -8.91 -0.67 -1.73
CA ILE A 61 -7.62 -0.97 -2.38
C ILE A 61 -6.55 0.10 -2.12
N GLY A 62 -6.94 1.34 -1.86
CA GLY A 62 -6.02 2.48 -1.81
C GLY A 62 -4.89 2.34 -0.80
N ALA A 63 -5.14 1.76 0.39
CA ALA A 63 -4.08 1.54 1.37
C ALA A 63 -3.03 0.54 0.86
N HIS A 64 -3.46 -0.52 0.18
CA HIS A 64 -2.55 -1.50 -0.40
C HIS A 64 -1.72 -0.88 -1.54
N MET A 65 -2.32 -0.11 -2.43
CA MET A 65 -1.62 0.56 -3.54
C MET A 65 -0.54 1.53 -3.04
N ILE A 66 -0.88 2.40 -2.09
CA ILE A 66 0.09 3.31 -1.46
C ILE A 66 1.19 2.53 -0.73
N GLY A 67 0.88 1.38 -0.14
CA GLY A 67 1.86 0.49 0.50
C GLY A 67 2.88 -0.07 -0.49
N ILE A 68 2.45 -0.47 -1.69
CA ILE A 68 3.35 -0.93 -2.76
C ILE A 68 4.31 0.19 -3.15
N ASP A 69 3.78 1.35 -3.55
CA ASP A 69 4.57 2.49 -4.00
C ASP A 69 5.58 2.93 -2.94
N THR A 70 5.12 3.08 -1.70
CA THR A 70 6.00 3.46 -0.58
C THR A 70 7.14 2.46 -0.38
N ALA A 71 6.86 1.16 -0.43
CA ALA A 71 7.88 0.12 -0.28
C ALA A 71 8.84 0.06 -1.49
N GLN A 72 8.35 0.35 -2.70
CA GLN A 72 9.18 0.46 -3.90
C GLN A 72 10.14 1.64 -3.82
N GLU A 73 9.66 2.81 -3.39
CA GLU A 73 10.47 4.01 -3.20
C GLU A 73 11.52 3.84 -2.08
N LEU A 74 11.15 3.20 -0.98
CA LEU A 74 12.10 2.82 0.06
C LEU A 74 13.21 1.96 -0.51
N ARG A 75 12.85 0.87 -1.19
CA ARG A 75 13.83 -0.06 -1.76
C ARG A 75 14.75 0.61 -2.78
N ALA A 76 14.23 1.50 -3.61
CA ALA A 76 15.00 2.22 -4.63
C ALA A 76 15.99 3.25 -4.02
N ASN A 77 15.68 3.79 -2.85
CA ASN A 77 16.48 4.86 -2.24
C ASN A 77 17.43 4.37 -1.15
N ILE A 78 17.04 3.39 -0.33
CA ILE A 78 17.83 2.90 0.82
C ILE A 78 18.13 1.40 0.77
N GLY A 79 17.73 0.70 -0.30
CA GLY A 79 17.89 -0.75 -0.44
C GLY A 79 16.75 -1.56 0.20
N ASP A 80 16.91 -2.88 0.22
CA ASP A 80 15.88 -3.81 0.71
C ASP A 80 15.89 -3.90 2.25
N ALA A 81 15.65 -2.77 2.91
CA ALA A 81 15.67 -2.64 4.36
C ALA A 81 14.53 -3.45 5.01
N GLN A 82 14.80 -3.96 6.22
CA GLN A 82 13.80 -4.67 7.03
C GLN A 82 13.05 -3.70 7.93
N ILE A 83 11.72 -3.67 7.82
CA ILE A 83 10.83 -2.79 8.59
C ILE A 83 9.61 -3.59 9.05
N SER A 84 9.30 -3.53 10.34
CA SER A 84 8.15 -4.25 10.93
C SER A 84 8.08 -5.73 10.57
N GLY A 85 9.24 -6.39 10.56
CA GLY A 85 9.35 -7.85 10.40
C GLY A 85 9.44 -8.37 8.96
N LYS A 86 9.36 -7.48 7.94
CA LYS A 86 9.51 -7.84 6.52
C LYS A 86 10.48 -6.89 5.83
N THR A 87 11.16 -7.36 4.77
CA THR A 87 11.93 -6.49 3.88
C THR A 87 10.99 -5.66 3.00
N CYS A 88 11.51 -4.60 2.35
CA CYS A 88 10.71 -3.83 1.39
C CYS A 88 10.15 -4.73 0.27
N THR A 89 10.95 -5.69 -0.22
CA THR A 89 10.51 -6.67 -1.23
C THR A 89 9.37 -7.54 -0.71
N GLU A 90 9.47 -8.04 0.51
CA GLU A 90 8.43 -8.86 1.13
C GLU A 90 7.14 -8.07 1.39
N TRP A 91 7.25 -6.76 1.71
CA TRP A 91 6.09 -5.88 1.80
C TRP A 91 5.39 -5.67 0.45
N ILE A 92 6.17 -5.45 -0.62
CA ILE A 92 5.65 -5.35 -1.99
C ILE A 92 4.91 -6.63 -2.37
N ASP A 93 5.54 -7.79 -2.15
CA ASP A 93 4.96 -9.09 -2.50
C ASP A 93 3.69 -9.39 -1.73
N TRP A 94 3.71 -9.17 -0.43
CA TRP A 94 2.54 -9.36 0.41
C TRP A 94 1.38 -8.47 -0.04
N THR A 95 1.65 -7.19 -0.29
CA THR A 95 0.60 -6.25 -0.68
C THR A 95 0.01 -6.57 -2.06
N ILE A 96 0.85 -6.97 -3.02
CA ILE A 96 0.38 -7.44 -4.34
C ILE A 96 -0.47 -8.71 -4.19
N ALA A 97 -0.07 -9.64 -3.33
CA ALA A 97 -0.81 -10.87 -3.09
C ALA A 97 -2.19 -10.58 -2.47
N GLU A 98 -2.29 -9.69 -1.47
CA GLU A 98 -3.54 -9.26 -0.86
C GLU A 98 -4.48 -8.61 -1.89
N ILE A 99 -3.96 -7.71 -2.74
CA ILE A 99 -4.77 -7.11 -3.80
C ILE A 99 -5.30 -8.19 -4.75
N ASN A 100 -4.43 -9.08 -5.24
CA ASN A 100 -4.80 -10.12 -6.20
C ASN A 100 -5.80 -11.13 -5.63
N LEU A 101 -5.76 -11.38 -4.33
CA LEU A 101 -6.69 -12.29 -3.66
C LEU A 101 -8.10 -11.71 -3.57
N GLU A 102 -8.22 -10.40 -3.32
CA GLU A 102 -9.47 -9.84 -2.83
C GLU A 102 -10.20 -8.92 -3.82
N PHE A 103 -9.45 -8.12 -4.58
CA PHE A 103 -10.05 -7.04 -5.36
C PHE A 103 -10.40 -7.38 -6.81
N PRO A 104 -9.65 -8.20 -7.57
CA PRO A 104 -10.07 -8.62 -8.90
C PRO A 104 -11.30 -9.52 -8.84
N LYS A 105 -12.21 -9.33 -9.76
CA LYS A 105 -13.38 -10.20 -9.96
C LYS A 105 -13.36 -10.73 -11.39
N PRO A 106 -12.66 -11.87 -11.63
CA PRO A 106 -12.45 -12.40 -12.99
C PRO A 106 -13.75 -12.63 -13.76
N GLU A 107 -14.82 -13.03 -13.08
CA GLU A 107 -16.14 -13.27 -13.67
C GLU A 107 -16.77 -11.98 -14.22
N HIS A 108 -16.42 -10.81 -13.68
CA HIS A 108 -16.89 -9.51 -14.11
C HIS A 108 -15.81 -8.65 -14.76
N LYS A 109 -14.54 -9.12 -14.73
CA LYS A 109 -13.32 -8.47 -15.27
C LYS A 109 -12.88 -7.15 -14.61
N PRO A 110 -13.55 -6.53 -13.61
CA PRO A 110 -13.04 -5.33 -12.98
C PRO A 110 -12.07 -5.62 -11.84
N LEU A 111 -11.22 -4.63 -11.55
CA LEU A 111 -10.54 -4.45 -10.29
C LEU A 111 -11.44 -3.55 -9.42
N MET A 112 -11.90 -4.10 -8.29
CA MET A 112 -12.81 -3.37 -7.40
C MET A 112 -12.06 -2.34 -6.57
N GLU A 113 -12.69 -1.18 -6.35
CA GLU A 113 -12.16 -0.14 -5.43
C GLU A 113 -12.41 -0.49 -3.96
N VAL A 114 -13.55 -1.12 -3.70
CA VAL A 114 -14.02 -1.44 -2.37
C VAL A 114 -14.66 -2.82 -2.39
N VAL A 115 -14.30 -3.65 -1.41
CA VAL A 115 -14.88 -4.98 -1.19
C VAL A 115 -15.28 -5.14 0.29
N ALA A 116 -16.11 -6.11 0.60
CA ALA A 116 -16.39 -6.50 1.97
C ALA A 116 -15.13 -7.07 2.64
N HIS A 117 -15.13 -7.21 3.97
CA HIS A 117 -13.97 -7.73 4.70
C HIS A 117 -13.55 -9.14 4.29
N ASP A 118 -14.47 -9.95 3.77
CA ASP A 118 -14.25 -11.27 3.23
C ASP A 118 -13.89 -11.28 1.73
N GLY A 119 -13.69 -10.10 1.12
CA GLY A 119 -13.40 -9.94 -0.29
C GLY A 119 -14.63 -10.01 -1.21
N THR A 120 -15.84 -10.23 -0.71
CA THR A 120 -17.04 -10.30 -1.55
C THR A 120 -17.47 -8.93 -2.10
N ILE A 121 -18.22 -8.94 -3.21
CA ILE A 121 -18.76 -7.72 -3.82
C ILE A 121 -19.84 -7.12 -2.92
N ILE A 122 -19.70 -5.85 -2.61
CA ILE A 122 -20.73 -5.09 -1.89
C ILE A 122 -21.80 -4.64 -2.88
N ASN A 123 -23.02 -5.17 -2.76
CA ASN A 123 -24.16 -4.79 -3.61
C ASN A 123 -24.76 -3.44 -3.17
N HIS A 124 -23.95 -2.40 -3.17
CA HIS A 124 -24.30 -1.03 -2.82
C HIS A 124 -23.55 -0.06 -3.75
N HIS A 125 -23.94 1.21 -3.78
CA HIS A 125 -23.30 2.25 -4.61
C HIS A 125 -21.77 2.26 -4.47
N ALA A 126 -21.25 2.30 -3.22
CA ALA A 126 -19.82 2.34 -2.98
C ALA A 126 -19.08 1.11 -3.53
N GLY A 127 -19.64 -0.09 -3.39
CA GLY A 127 -19.07 -1.33 -3.90
C GLY A 127 -19.21 -1.53 -5.42
N ARG A 128 -19.89 -0.61 -6.12
CA ARG A 128 -20.04 -0.61 -7.59
C ARG A 128 -19.15 0.41 -8.29
N ILE A 129 -18.44 1.24 -7.51
CA ILE A 129 -17.52 2.23 -8.08
C ILE A 129 -16.29 1.50 -8.62
N LEU A 130 -15.92 1.81 -9.85
CA LEU A 130 -14.69 1.37 -10.50
C LEU A 130 -13.85 2.60 -10.82
N ASN A 131 -12.55 2.49 -10.61
CA ASN A 131 -11.59 3.52 -10.97
C ASN A 131 -10.56 2.95 -11.96
N PRO A 132 -10.74 3.16 -13.27
CA PRO A 132 -9.78 2.69 -14.26
C PRO A 132 -8.37 3.25 -14.05
N GLY A 133 -8.23 4.44 -13.45
CA GLY A 133 -6.95 5.03 -13.10
C GLY A 133 -6.19 4.18 -12.10
N HIS A 134 -6.84 3.75 -11.01
CA HIS A 134 -6.22 2.87 -10.03
C HIS A 134 -5.87 1.49 -10.61
N ALA A 135 -6.69 0.96 -11.52
CA ALA A 135 -6.37 -0.30 -12.19
C ALA A 135 -5.09 -0.20 -13.04
N LEU A 136 -4.90 0.91 -13.76
CA LEU A 136 -3.69 1.18 -14.54
C LEU A 136 -2.49 1.43 -13.62
N GLU A 137 -2.67 2.15 -12.54
CA GLU A 137 -1.64 2.43 -11.53
C GLU A 137 -1.18 1.13 -10.86
N PHE A 138 -2.09 0.26 -10.48
CA PHE A 138 -1.74 -1.06 -9.94
C PHE A 138 -0.95 -1.91 -10.93
N ALA A 139 -1.35 -1.94 -12.21
CA ALA A 139 -0.60 -2.62 -13.25
C ALA A 139 0.82 -2.03 -13.41
N TRP A 140 0.95 -0.71 -13.32
CA TRP A 140 2.24 -0.01 -13.32
C TRP A 140 3.11 -0.46 -12.13
N PHE A 141 2.58 -0.53 -10.91
CA PHE A 141 3.33 -0.97 -9.73
C PHE A 141 3.86 -2.40 -9.87
N ILE A 142 3.08 -3.31 -10.49
CA ILE A 142 3.53 -4.68 -10.77
C ILE A 142 4.71 -4.67 -11.75
N ILE A 143 4.61 -3.91 -12.84
CA ILE A 143 5.69 -3.79 -13.85
C ILE A 143 6.94 -3.19 -13.21
N HIS A 144 6.79 -2.12 -12.40
CA HIS A 144 7.88 -1.47 -11.70
C HIS A 144 8.58 -2.43 -10.72
N SER A 145 7.83 -3.23 -9.96
CA SER A 145 8.39 -4.28 -9.10
C SER A 145 9.28 -5.26 -9.88
N GLY A 146 8.85 -5.67 -11.06
CA GLY A 146 9.64 -6.53 -11.93
C GLY A 146 10.96 -5.89 -12.38
N THR A 147 10.95 -4.58 -12.62
CA THR A 147 12.15 -3.81 -13.00
C THR A 147 13.12 -3.67 -11.83
N LEU A 148 12.62 -3.34 -10.64
CA LEU A 148 13.43 -3.23 -9.42
C LEU A 148 14.16 -4.54 -9.07
N ARG A 149 13.56 -5.70 -9.37
CA ARG A 149 14.17 -7.02 -9.12
C ARG A 149 15.30 -7.32 -10.10
N LYS A 150 15.17 -6.92 -11.36
CA LYS A 150 16.21 -7.15 -12.39
C LYS A 150 17.47 -6.32 -12.16
N ASN A 151 17.35 -5.14 -11.58
CA ASN A 151 18.48 -4.23 -11.35
C ASN A 151 19.35 -4.61 -10.14
N ASN A 152 19.01 -5.68 -9.42
CA ASN A 152 19.74 -6.18 -8.25
C ASN A 152 20.45 -7.54 -8.50
N VAL A 153 20.67 -7.92 -9.78
CA VAL A 153 21.45 -9.09 -10.21
C VAL A 153 22.82 -8.68 -10.70
#